data_4f0fba05618e49e23e9500c1230968eb
#
_entry.id   4f0fba05618e49e23e9500c1230968eb
#
_cell.length_a   1.000
_cell.length_b   1.000
_cell.length_c   1.000
_cell.angle_alpha   90.00
_cell.angle_beta   90.00
_cell.angle_gamma   90.00
#
_symmetry.space_group_name_H-M   'P 1'
#
loop_
_entity.id
_entity.type
_entity.pdbx_description
1 polymer ?
#
loop_
_entity_poly.entity_id
_entity_poly.type
_entity_poly.pdbx_seq_one_letter_code
_entity_poly.pdbx_strand_id
1 'polypeptide(L)'
;MNKFARLDRQSVWHPFTQMRDWLQLEPVVIATGRGAVLRDVRGRRYLDANSSIWTNLHGHNHPKLNAAIHRQLRRIAHSSALGLANEPASLLAGKLVEAADKIYDLRFTIYDSPRGQAHKSRIDNPKLEKVFFSDDGSTALEVALKLAYEFTRRSKRSKHPKFLSLDGAYHGDTVGAVALGHIDLFHRNYSGLLFKT
;
A
#
# COMPACT_ATOMS: atom_id res chain seq x y z
N MET A 1 -14.21 -15.51 -28.72
CA MET A 1 -13.28 -14.78 -27.78
C MET A 1 -12.72 -13.57 -28.52
N ASN A 2 -12.75 -12.38 -27.91
CA ASN A 2 -12.21 -11.16 -28.52
C ASN A 2 -10.65 -11.17 -28.52
N LYS A 3 -10.04 -10.24 -29.27
CA LYS A 3 -8.58 -10.12 -29.42
C LYS A 3 -7.88 -9.95 -28.07
N PHE A 4 -8.41 -9.12 -27.18
CA PHE A 4 -7.75 -8.83 -25.90
C PHE A 4 -7.80 -10.02 -24.94
N ALA A 5 -8.95 -10.72 -24.85
CA ALA A 5 -9.06 -11.93 -24.04
C ALA A 5 -8.10 -13.05 -24.53
N ARG A 6 -7.85 -13.11 -25.84
CA ARG A 6 -6.87 -14.05 -26.39
C ARG A 6 -5.44 -13.69 -26.01
N LEU A 7 -5.05 -12.41 -26.13
CA LEU A 7 -3.73 -11.93 -25.74
C LEU A 7 -3.49 -12.08 -24.24
N ASP A 8 -4.50 -11.80 -23.42
CA ASP A 8 -4.43 -12.01 -21.97
C ASP A 8 -4.09 -13.46 -21.64
N ARG A 9 -4.86 -14.40 -22.13
CA ARG A 9 -4.61 -15.83 -21.91
C ARG A 9 -3.23 -16.31 -22.40
N GLN A 10 -2.69 -15.70 -23.42
CA GLN A 10 -1.40 -16.09 -24.01
C GLN A 10 -0.21 -15.49 -23.28
N SER A 11 -0.36 -14.28 -22.69
CA SER A 11 0.79 -13.48 -22.31
C SER A 11 0.73 -12.88 -20.89
N VAL A 12 -0.41 -12.98 -20.18
CA VAL A 12 -0.54 -12.41 -18.85
C VAL A 12 -0.60 -13.51 -17.78
N TRP A 13 0.26 -13.38 -16.79
CA TRP A 13 0.18 -14.19 -15.58
C TRP A 13 -0.49 -13.36 -14.48
N HIS A 14 -1.71 -13.74 -14.10
CA HIS A 14 -2.49 -13.02 -13.09
C HIS A 14 -2.02 -13.33 -11.67
N PRO A 15 -1.90 -12.30 -10.79
CA PRO A 15 -1.59 -12.51 -9.38
C PRO A 15 -2.74 -13.24 -8.69
N PHE A 16 -2.42 -14.03 -7.66
CA PHE A 16 -3.38 -14.78 -6.83
C PHE A 16 -4.41 -15.60 -7.63
N THR A 17 -4.02 -16.06 -8.81
CA THR A 17 -4.91 -16.77 -9.74
C THR A 17 -4.38 -18.15 -10.06
N GLN A 18 -5.24 -19.16 -9.94
CA GLN A 18 -4.92 -20.50 -10.48
C GLN A 18 -5.00 -20.44 -12.01
N MET A 19 -3.84 -20.35 -12.65
CA MET A 19 -3.76 -20.11 -14.10
C MET A 19 -4.37 -21.26 -14.93
N ARG A 20 -4.33 -22.50 -14.43
CA ARG A 20 -4.98 -23.63 -15.10
C ARG A 20 -6.49 -23.38 -15.27
N ASP A 21 -7.14 -22.87 -14.22
CA ASP A 21 -8.58 -22.60 -14.25
C ASP A 21 -8.87 -21.34 -15.06
N TRP A 22 -8.02 -20.30 -14.92
CA TRP A 22 -8.12 -19.09 -15.73
C TRP A 22 -8.09 -19.37 -17.24
N LEU A 23 -7.19 -20.26 -17.68
CA LEU A 23 -7.07 -20.62 -19.08
C LEU A 23 -8.29 -21.38 -19.64
N GLN A 24 -9.19 -21.88 -18.80
CA GLN A 24 -10.45 -22.51 -19.22
C GLN A 24 -11.60 -21.51 -19.36
N LEU A 25 -11.46 -20.30 -18.79
CA LEU A 25 -12.51 -19.28 -18.81
C LEU A 25 -12.31 -18.28 -19.96
N GLU A 26 -13.36 -17.61 -20.35
CA GLU A 26 -13.24 -16.42 -21.18
C GLU A 26 -13.10 -15.19 -20.26
N PRO A 27 -11.94 -14.51 -20.26
CA PRO A 27 -11.73 -13.36 -19.39
C PRO A 27 -12.72 -12.23 -19.67
N VAL A 28 -13.18 -11.58 -18.60
CA VAL A 28 -13.94 -10.32 -18.70
C VAL A 28 -12.95 -9.21 -18.98
N VAL A 29 -13.00 -8.63 -20.17
CA VAL A 29 -12.10 -7.55 -20.57
C VAL A 29 -12.76 -6.22 -20.31
N ILE A 30 -12.33 -5.51 -19.28
CA ILE A 30 -12.83 -4.18 -18.93
C ILE A 30 -12.30 -3.15 -19.93
N ALA A 31 -13.20 -2.32 -20.46
CA ALA A 31 -12.88 -1.29 -21.44
C ALA A 31 -13.01 0.13 -20.88
N THR A 32 -14.02 0.38 -20.03
CA THR A 32 -14.28 1.71 -19.46
C THR A 32 -14.81 1.59 -18.04
N GLY A 33 -14.73 2.71 -17.29
CA GLY A 33 -15.32 2.82 -15.96
C GLY A 33 -15.77 4.24 -15.67
N ARG A 34 -16.84 4.40 -14.89
CA ARG A 34 -17.27 5.69 -14.38
C ARG A 34 -17.98 5.53 -13.02
N GLY A 35 -17.56 6.28 -12.01
CA GLY A 35 -18.05 6.08 -10.65
C GLY A 35 -17.79 4.65 -10.19
N ALA A 36 -18.78 3.96 -9.68
CA ALA A 36 -18.68 2.57 -9.25
C ALA A 36 -19.01 1.54 -10.36
N VAL A 37 -19.14 1.96 -11.61
CA VAL A 37 -19.56 1.07 -12.71
C VAL A 37 -18.43 0.87 -13.70
N LEU A 38 -18.07 -0.39 -13.93
CA LEU A 38 -17.19 -0.86 -15.00
C LEU A 38 -18.02 -1.32 -16.19
N ARG A 39 -17.48 -1.22 -17.41
CA ARG A 39 -18.03 -1.80 -18.62
C ARG A 39 -16.96 -2.62 -19.34
N ASP A 40 -17.36 -3.80 -19.79
CA ASP A 40 -16.49 -4.63 -20.61
C ASP A 40 -16.57 -4.23 -22.11
N VAL A 41 -15.73 -4.86 -22.90
CA VAL A 41 -15.68 -4.66 -24.37
C VAL A 41 -16.96 -5.08 -25.11
N ARG A 42 -17.87 -5.79 -24.46
CA ARG A 42 -19.19 -6.16 -24.98
C ARG A 42 -20.30 -5.20 -24.51
N GLY A 43 -19.94 -4.16 -23.72
CA GLY A 43 -20.87 -3.19 -23.18
C GLY A 43 -21.61 -3.64 -21.90
N ARG A 44 -21.34 -4.83 -21.37
CA ARG A 44 -21.95 -5.32 -20.12
C ARG A 44 -21.44 -4.48 -18.95
N ARG A 45 -22.32 -4.25 -18.00
CA ARG A 45 -22.02 -3.42 -16.81
C ARG A 45 -21.74 -4.29 -15.60
N TYR A 46 -20.78 -3.86 -14.79
CA TYR A 46 -20.39 -4.51 -13.52
C TYR A 46 -20.32 -3.45 -12.44
N LEU A 47 -20.85 -3.75 -11.26
CA LEU A 47 -20.66 -2.92 -10.07
C LEU A 47 -19.30 -3.29 -9.44
N ASP A 48 -18.43 -2.32 -9.32
CA ASP A 48 -17.15 -2.46 -8.62
C ASP A 48 -17.34 -2.19 -7.13
N ALA A 49 -17.89 -3.18 -6.43
CA ALA A 49 -18.27 -3.08 -5.01
C ALA A 49 -17.07 -3.09 -4.06
N ASN A 50 -15.88 -3.51 -4.52
CA ASN A 50 -14.67 -3.55 -3.71
C ASN A 50 -13.63 -2.49 -4.11
N SER A 51 -14.06 -1.49 -4.90
CA SER A 51 -13.20 -0.37 -5.33
C SER A 51 -11.89 -0.82 -5.99
N SER A 52 -11.96 -1.82 -6.87
CA SER A 52 -10.80 -2.44 -7.56
C SER A 52 -9.71 -2.83 -6.57
N ILE A 53 -10.09 -3.62 -5.58
CA ILE A 53 -9.26 -4.06 -4.43
C ILE A 53 -8.75 -2.84 -3.65
N TRP A 54 -9.72 -2.04 -3.12
CA TRP A 54 -9.57 -0.96 -2.13
C TRP A 54 -8.80 0.29 -2.59
N THR A 55 -8.46 0.38 -3.87
CA THR A 55 -7.60 1.47 -4.37
C THR A 55 -8.37 2.63 -4.98
N ASN A 56 -9.63 2.42 -5.40
CA ASN A 56 -10.39 3.39 -6.17
C ASN A 56 -11.41 4.16 -5.31
N LEU A 57 -10.94 4.96 -4.35
CA LEU A 57 -11.77 5.67 -3.36
C LEU A 57 -12.78 6.66 -3.96
N HIS A 58 -12.43 7.29 -5.08
CA HIS A 58 -13.22 8.37 -5.67
C HIS A 58 -14.04 7.93 -6.89
N GLY A 59 -14.04 6.64 -7.17
CA GLY A 59 -14.66 6.05 -8.34
C GLY A 59 -13.83 6.22 -9.62
N HIS A 60 -14.18 5.39 -10.61
CA HIS A 60 -13.51 5.37 -11.90
C HIS A 60 -13.68 6.68 -12.65
N ASN A 61 -12.63 7.12 -13.29
CA ASN A 61 -12.62 8.26 -14.20
C ASN A 61 -13.10 9.57 -13.55
N HIS A 62 -12.65 9.82 -12.31
CA HIS A 62 -13.06 11.02 -11.56
C HIS A 62 -12.53 12.30 -12.22
N PRO A 63 -13.41 13.27 -12.59
CA PRO A 63 -13.03 14.38 -13.47
C PRO A 63 -11.96 15.31 -12.87
N LYS A 64 -12.00 15.58 -11.58
CA LYS A 64 -10.99 16.43 -10.91
C LYS A 64 -9.61 15.77 -10.87
N LEU A 65 -9.56 14.46 -10.63
CA LEU A 65 -8.30 13.69 -10.61
C LEU A 65 -7.71 13.63 -12.02
N ASN A 66 -8.52 13.29 -13.03
CA ASN A 66 -8.08 13.28 -14.41
C ASN A 66 -7.57 14.65 -14.85
N ALA A 67 -8.28 15.72 -14.53
CA ALA A 67 -7.85 17.08 -14.87
C ALA A 67 -6.51 17.45 -14.20
N ALA A 68 -6.28 17.02 -12.96
CA ALA A 68 -4.98 17.24 -12.26
C ALA A 68 -3.84 16.49 -12.96
N ILE A 69 -4.05 15.21 -13.31
CA ILE A 69 -3.07 14.40 -14.03
C ILE A 69 -2.77 15.03 -15.41
N HIS A 70 -3.78 15.40 -16.17
CA HIS A 70 -3.60 16.04 -17.47
C HIS A 70 -2.84 17.36 -17.38
N ARG A 71 -3.10 18.18 -16.37
CA ARG A 71 -2.33 19.42 -16.15
C ARG A 71 -0.86 19.13 -15.87
N GLN A 72 -0.56 18.13 -15.04
CA GLN A 72 0.81 17.76 -14.70
C GLN A 72 1.55 17.17 -15.90
N LEU A 73 0.90 16.31 -16.69
CA LEU A 73 1.49 15.71 -17.90
C LEU A 73 1.91 16.77 -18.93
N ARG A 74 1.18 17.88 -19.05
CA ARG A 74 1.58 18.99 -19.94
C ARG A 74 2.81 19.75 -19.47
N ARG A 75 3.21 19.61 -18.19
CA ARG A 75 4.42 20.24 -17.62
C ARG A 75 5.59 19.28 -17.70
N ILE A 76 5.43 18.15 -17.04
CA ILE A 76 6.43 17.05 -16.98
C ILE A 76 5.76 15.81 -16.41
N ALA A 77 5.97 14.68 -17.08
CA ALA A 77 5.43 13.38 -16.65
C ALA A 77 6.25 12.74 -15.55
N HIS A 78 7.58 12.88 -15.62
CA HIS A 78 8.52 12.24 -14.69
C HIS A 78 9.78 13.07 -14.50
N SER A 79 10.30 13.05 -13.28
CA SER A 79 11.67 13.44 -12.96
C SER A 79 12.24 12.53 -11.87
N SER A 80 13.55 12.33 -11.85
CA SER A 80 14.19 11.58 -10.79
C SER A 80 14.03 12.30 -9.44
N ALA A 81 13.83 11.53 -8.36
CA ALA A 81 13.95 12.02 -6.99
C ALA A 81 15.38 11.90 -6.43
N LEU A 82 16.31 11.31 -7.20
CA LEU A 82 17.70 11.16 -6.80
C LEU A 82 18.46 12.47 -7.03
N GLY A 83 18.61 13.26 -5.97
CA GLY A 83 19.26 14.58 -6.02
C GLY A 83 18.41 15.70 -6.62
N LEU A 84 17.16 15.43 -7.01
CA LEU A 84 16.21 16.42 -7.53
C LEU A 84 14.93 16.44 -6.68
N ALA A 85 14.31 17.60 -6.61
CA ALA A 85 12.97 17.75 -6.05
C ALA A 85 11.96 18.05 -7.16
N ASN A 86 10.70 17.74 -6.92
CA ASN A 86 9.61 18.13 -7.80
C ASN A 86 8.42 18.68 -6.99
N GLU A 87 7.69 19.57 -7.61
CA GLU A 87 6.59 20.32 -6.98
C GLU A 87 5.49 19.39 -6.42
N PRO A 88 4.92 18.43 -7.17
CA PRO A 88 3.86 17.56 -6.65
C PRO A 88 4.27 16.74 -5.42
N ALA A 89 5.45 16.13 -5.45
CA ALA A 89 5.93 15.32 -4.32
C ALA A 89 6.20 16.17 -3.08
N SER A 90 6.81 17.36 -3.25
CA SER A 90 7.06 18.28 -2.13
C SER A 90 5.76 18.77 -1.48
N LEU A 91 4.77 19.15 -2.28
CA LEU A 91 3.45 19.55 -1.78
C LEU A 91 2.72 18.40 -1.07
N LEU A 92 2.76 17.20 -1.63
CA LEU A 92 2.15 16.03 -1.01
C LEU A 92 2.83 15.68 0.31
N ALA A 93 4.16 15.67 0.36
CA ALA A 93 4.92 15.40 1.59
C ALA A 93 4.55 16.38 2.71
N GLY A 94 4.49 17.69 2.42
CA GLY A 94 4.08 18.68 3.40
C GLY A 94 2.67 18.44 3.95
N LYS A 95 1.71 18.12 3.08
CA LYS A 95 0.34 17.79 3.50
C LYS A 95 0.24 16.50 4.32
N LEU A 96 1.04 15.49 4.00
CA LEU A 96 1.06 14.24 4.77
C LEU A 96 1.64 14.45 6.17
N VAL A 97 2.72 15.23 6.29
CA VAL A 97 3.29 15.62 7.60
C VAL A 97 2.25 16.37 8.43
N GLU A 98 1.62 17.40 7.86
CA GLU A 98 0.57 18.17 8.55
C GLU A 98 -0.61 17.29 8.99
N ALA A 99 -1.05 16.36 8.14
CA ALA A 99 -2.13 15.44 8.49
C ALA A 99 -1.73 14.47 9.60
N ALA A 100 -0.51 13.95 9.57
CA ALA A 100 0.01 13.07 10.60
C ALA A 100 0.14 13.78 11.95
N ASP A 101 0.67 15.01 11.98
CA ASP A 101 0.76 15.82 13.19
C ASP A 101 -0.62 16.02 13.84
N LYS A 102 -1.66 16.30 13.03
CA LYS A 102 -3.04 16.44 13.52
C LYS A 102 -3.60 15.14 14.11
N ILE A 103 -3.26 13.98 13.54
CA ILE A 103 -3.67 12.67 14.06
C ILE A 103 -2.98 12.37 15.39
N TYR A 104 -1.69 12.69 15.52
CA TYR A 104 -0.92 12.48 16.74
C TYR A 104 -1.27 13.46 17.86
N ASP A 105 -1.78 14.65 17.52
CA ASP A 105 -2.30 15.63 18.48
C ASP A 105 -3.67 15.23 19.08
N LEU A 106 -4.36 14.30 18.44
CA LEU A 106 -5.47 13.58 19.06
C LEU A 106 -4.87 12.70 20.16
N ARG A 107 -4.74 13.28 21.35
CA ARG A 107 -4.30 12.59 22.58
C ARG A 107 -5.07 11.29 22.68
N PHE A 108 -4.41 10.18 22.47
CA PHE A 108 -4.94 8.89 22.88
C PHE A 108 -5.10 8.94 24.40
N THR A 109 -6.26 9.32 24.84
CA THR A 109 -6.69 9.04 26.18
C THR A 109 -6.89 7.53 26.20
N ILE A 110 -5.85 6.80 26.65
CA ILE A 110 -5.98 5.38 26.95
C ILE A 110 -7.04 5.34 28.04
N TYR A 111 -8.17 4.76 27.73
CA TYR A 111 -9.30 4.62 28.63
C TYR A 111 -8.83 4.09 29.99
N ASP A 112 -9.25 4.75 31.03
CA ASP A 112 -8.99 4.42 32.41
C ASP A 112 -9.18 2.93 32.69
N SER A 113 -8.15 2.32 33.24
CA SER A 113 -8.29 1.08 33.98
C SER A 113 -9.36 1.29 35.09
N PRO A 114 -10.19 0.27 35.42
CA PRO A 114 -11.25 0.38 36.42
C PRO A 114 -10.78 0.72 37.85
N ARG A 115 -9.52 1.05 38.06
CA ARG A 115 -8.91 1.37 39.35
C ARG A 115 -8.52 2.84 39.56
N GLY A 116 -9.04 3.76 38.74
CA GLY A 116 -9.00 5.20 39.08
C GLY A 116 -7.62 5.85 39.17
N GLN A 117 -6.56 5.27 38.65
CA GLN A 117 -5.25 5.92 38.56
C GLN A 117 -4.94 6.23 37.11
N ALA A 118 -5.14 7.48 36.73
CA ALA A 118 -4.75 8.01 35.43
C ALA A 118 -3.22 7.99 35.34
N HIS A 119 -2.65 6.92 34.81
CA HIS A 119 -1.29 6.97 34.32
C HIS A 119 -1.31 7.83 33.02
N LYS A 120 -0.98 9.09 33.19
CA LYS A 120 -0.53 9.93 32.05
C LYS A 120 0.81 9.36 31.59
N SER A 121 0.78 8.31 30.77
CA SER A 121 1.91 7.99 29.92
C SER A 121 1.98 9.08 28.88
N ARG A 122 2.70 10.12 29.17
CA ARG A 122 3.12 11.13 28.23
C ARG A 122 4.11 10.44 27.31
N ILE A 123 3.61 9.73 26.32
CA ILE A 123 4.45 9.38 25.17
C ILE A 123 4.68 10.72 24.49
N ASP A 124 5.86 11.29 24.68
CA ASP A 124 6.31 12.41 23.87
C ASP A 124 6.42 11.86 22.46
N ASN A 125 5.34 12.00 21.68
CA ASN A 125 5.30 11.56 20.29
C ASN A 125 6.33 12.40 19.52
N PRO A 126 7.35 11.78 18.94
CA PRO A 126 8.28 12.51 18.11
C PRO A 126 7.51 13.12 16.95
N LYS A 127 7.72 14.39 16.67
CA LYS A 127 7.15 15.07 15.53
C LYS A 127 7.57 14.35 14.25
N LEU A 128 6.61 14.00 13.40
CA LEU A 128 6.90 13.45 12.08
C LEU A 128 7.31 14.59 11.14
N GLU A 129 8.50 14.51 10.55
CA GLU A 129 9.07 15.61 9.75
C GLU A 129 9.29 15.25 8.29
N LYS A 130 9.37 13.97 7.97
CA LYS A 130 9.77 13.50 6.64
C LYS A 130 8.85 12.41 6.13
N VAL A 131 8.67 12.40 4.82
CA VAL A 131 7.96 11.36 4.07
C VAL A 131 8.93 10.68 3.12
N PHE A 132 8.95 9.38 3.13
CA PHE A 132 9.58 8.56 2.11
C PHE A 132 8.49 7.99 1.20
N PHE A 133 8.56 8.27 -0.09
CA PHE A 133 7.66 7.71 -1.09
C PHE A 133 8.19 6.38 -1.60
N SER A 134 7.33 5.38 -1.67
CA SER A 134 7.62 4.07 -2.21
C SER A 134 6.52 3.68 -3.19
N ASP A 135 6.70 2.57 -3.91
CA ASP A 135 5.80 2.18 -5.00
C ASP A 135 4.44 1.68 -4.47
N ASP A 136 4.46 0.98 -3.33
CA ASP A 136 3.28 0.43 -2.67
C ASP A 136 3.50 0.25 -1.15
N GLY A 137 2.50 -0.33 -0.46
CA GLY A 137 2.56 -0.62 0.97
C GLY A 137 3.65 -1.62 1.33
N SER A 138 3.85 -2.67 0.54
CA SER A 138 4.87 -3.69 0.78
C SER A 138 6.28 -3.11 0.69
N THR A 139 6.56 -2.32 -0.35
CA THR A 139 7.86 -1.67 -0.53
C THR A 139 8.11 -0.58 0.51
N ALA A 140 7.06 0.14 0.96
CA ALA A 140 7.17 1.08 2.07
C ALA A 140 7.57 0.34 3.38
N LEU A 141 7.02 -0.84 3.61
CA LEU A 141 7.37 -1.66 4.76
C LEU A 141 8.80 -2.20 4.69
N GLU A 142 9.28 -2.60 3.52
CA GLU A 142 10.69 -2.97 3.31
C GLU A 142 11.65 -1.83 3.69
N VAL A 143 11.31 -0.60 3.35
CA VAL A 143 12.09 0.58 3.75
C VAL A 143 12.01 0.80 5.25
N ALA A 144 10.83 0.68 5.85
CA ALA A 144 10.64 0.83 7.30
C ALA A 144 11.45 -0.21 8.09
N LEU A 145 11.47 -1.47 7.64
CA LEU A 145 12.29 -2.53 8.22
C LEU A 145 13.78 -2.18 8.21
N LYS A 146 14.29 -1.75 7.07
CA LYS A 146 15.70 -1.35 6.94
C LYS A 146 16.05 -0.16 7.83
N LEU A 147 15.18 0.84 7.89
CA LEU A 147 15.37 2.01 8.76
C LEU A 147 15.36 1.62 10.25
N ALA A 148 14.39 0.83 10.68
CA ALA A 148 14.28 0.38 12.07
C ALA A 148 15.48 -0.48 12.48
N TYR A 149 15.91 -1.38 11.61
CA TYR A 149 17.08 -2.25 11.83
C TYR A 149 18.34 -1.41 12.00
N GLU A 150 18.64 -0.53 11.04
CA GLU A 150 19.85 0.28 11.02
C GLU A 150 19.88 1.31 12.16
N PHE A 151 18.74 1.93 12.47
CA PHE A 151 18.59 2.83 13.60
C PHE A 151 18.92 2.14 14.93
N THR A 152 18.39 0.93 15.14
CA THR A 152 18.63 0.16 16.37
C THR A 152 20.10 -0.22 16.51
N ARG A 153 20.76 -0.61 15.42
CA ARG A 153 22.20 -0.92 15.42
C ARG A 153 23.05 0.30 15.70
N ARG A 154 22.81 1.42 15.02
CA ARG A 154 23.57 2.67 15.18
C ARG A 154 23.38 3.29 16.56
N SER A 155 22.18 3.17 17.13
CA SER A 155 21.88 3.61 18.49
C SER A 155 22.50 2.70 19.55
N LYS A 156 23.26 1.68 19.19
CA LYS A 156 23.89 0.68 20.08
C LYS A 156 22.90 -0.03 21.02
N ARG A 157 21.60 -0.02 20.70
CA ARG A 157 20.55 -0.68 21.49
C ARG A 157 20.61 -2.20 21.35
N SER A 158 20.92 -2.69 20.14
CA SER A 158 21.13 -4.11 19.85
C SER A 158 22.06 -4.29 18.65
N LYS A 159 22.93 -5.29 18.70
CA LYS A 159 23.71 -5.74 17.53
C LYS A 159 22.88 -6.59 16.57
N HIS A 160 21.85 -7.27 17.10
CA HIS A 160 20.96 -8.16 16.37
C HIS A 160 19.51 -7.79 16.69
N PRO A 161 18.97 -6.73 16.08
CA PRO A 161 17.59 -6.32 16.29
C PRO A 161 16.62 -7.43 15.87
N LYS A 162 15.58 -7.63 16.68
CA LYS A 162 14.45 -8.49 16.36
C LYS A 162 13.23 -7.63 16.07
N PHE A 163 12.32 -8.15 15.26
CA PHE A 163 11.03 -7.53 14.99
C PHE A 163 9.95 -8.27 15.78
N LEU A 164 8.96 -7.52 16.26
CA LEU A 164 7.74 -8.04 16.83
C LEU A 164 6.59 -7.73 15.89
N SER A 165 5.78 -8.70 15.56
CA SER A 165 4.62 -8.56 14.71
C SER A 165 3.42 -9.33 15.27
N LEU A 166 2.21 -9.02 14.76
CA LEU A 166 1.01 -9.76 15.11
C LEU A 166 0.88 -10.98 14.21
N ASP A 167 0.53 -12.11 14.82
CA ASP A 167 0.23 -13.33 14.07
C ASP A 167 -1.00 -13.15 13.17
N GLY A 168 -0.96 -13.75 11.98
CA GLY A 168 -2.04 -13.66 11.00
C GLY A 168 -2.25 -12.28 10.37
N ALA A 169 -1.37 -11.30 10.61
CA ALA A 169 -1.46 -9.99 9.99
C ALA A 169 -1.02 -10.03 8.53
N TYR A 170 -1.62 -9.16 7.69
CA TYR A 170 -1.21 -8.96 6.31
C TYR A 170 -0.52 -7.60 6.15
N HIS A 171 0.70 -7.63 5.64
CA HIS A 171 1.51 -6.43 5.44
C HIS A 171 2.01 -6.26 4.00
N GLY A 172 1.62 -7.16 3.11
CA GLY A 172 2.01 -7.19 1.70
C GLY A 172 2.73 -8.49 1.33
N ASP A 173 3.20 -8.58 0.09
CA ASP A 173 3.67 -9.82 -0.53
C ASP A 173 5.18 -9.82 -0.85
N THR A 174 5.92 -8.80 -0.46
CA THR A 174 7.39 -8.86 -0.47
C THR A 174 7.91 -9.74 0.67
N VAL A 175 9.10 -10.29 0.55
CA VAL A 175 9.67 -11.24 1.53
C VAL A 175 9.70 -10.64 2.94
N GLY A 176 10.09 -9.37 3.10
CA GLY A 176 10.11 -8.71 4.42
C GLY A 176 8.70 -8.46 4.96
N ALA A 177 7.76 -8.04 4.10
CA ALA A 177 6.37 -7.84 4.50
C ALA A 177 5.72 -9.15 4.95
N VAL A 178 5.92 -10.24 4.19
CA VAL A 178 5.44 -11.59 4.56
C VAL A 178 6.08 -12.09 5.85
N ALA A 179 7.36 -11.80 6.08
CA ALA A 179 8.04 -12.21 7.32
C ALA A 179 7.44 -11.55 8.57
N LEU A 180 6.85 -10.34 8.43
CA LEU A 180 6.16 -9.65 9.54
C LEU A 180 4.71 -10.08 9.70
N GLY A 181 4.05 -10.58 8.66
CA GLY A 181 2.62 -10.86 8.68
C GLY A 181 2.28 -12.18 8.00
N HIS A 182 2.72 -13.29 8.60
CA HIS A 182 2.53 -14.61 8.02
C HIS A 182 1.07 -15.06 8.05
N ILE A 183 0.50 -15.35 6.88
CA ILE A 183 -0.80 -15.99 6.72
C ILE A 183 -0.59 -17.33 6.02
N ASP A 184 -0.78 -18.42 6.72
CA ASP A 184 -0.51 -19.78 6.24
C ASP A 184 -1.13 -20.08 4.87
N LEU A 185 -2.37 -19.66 4.64
CA LEU A 185 -3.06 -19.88 3.38
C LEU A 185 -2.29 -19.39 2.16
N PHE A 186 -1.57 -18.27 2.28
CA PHE A 186 -0.86 -17.64 1.18
C PHE A 186 0.66 -17.85 1.23
N HIS A 187 1.22 -17.99 2.44
CA HIS A 187 2.66 -17.83 2.65
C HIS A 187 3.40 -19.12 3.03
N ARG A 188 2.69 -20.18 3.44
CA ARG A 188 3.31 -21.44 3.91
C ARG A 188 4.38 -21.99 2.97
N ASN A 189 4.16 -21.90 1.67
CA ASN A 189 5.09 -22.40 0.66
C ASN A 189 6.40 -21.60 0.58
N TYR A 190 6.42 -20.39 1.13
CA TYR A 190 7.56 -19.48 1.12
C TYR A 190 8.27 -19.37 2.48
N SER A 191 7.84 -20.15 3.47
CA SER A 191 8.37 -20.06 4.84
C SER A 191 9.90 -20.18 4.93
N GLY A 192 10.52 -20.90 4.01
CA GLY A 192 11.98 -21.01 3.91
C GLY A 192 12.72 -19.73 3.49
N LEU A 193 12.00 -18.71 2.97
CA LEU A 193 12.56 -17.43 2.58
C LEU A 193 12.42 -16.35 3.67
N LEU A 194 11.65 -16.64 4.74
CA LEU A 194 11.27 -15.64 5.72
C LEU A 194 12.26 -15.57 6.87
N PHE A 195 12.53 -14.37 7.38
CA PHE A 195 13.21 -14.22 8.65
C PHE A 195 12.22 -14.40 9.82
N LYS A 196 12.75 -14.79 10.97
CA LYS A 196 11.94 -14.97 12.19
C LYS A 196 11.69 -13.63 12.88
N THR A 197 10.46 -13.39 13.24
CA THR A 197 9.97 -12.28 14.09
C THR A 197 9.74 -12.76 15.52
#